data_126d23f63ebf6e6ad6b4b2d51163acca
#
_entry.id   126d23f63ebf6e6ad6b4b2d51163acca
#
_cell.length_a   1.000
_cell.length_b   1.000
_cell.length_c   1.000
_cell.angle_alpha   90.00
_cell.angle_beta   90.00
_cell.angle_gamma   90.00
#
_symmetry.space_group_name_H-M   'P 1'
#
loop_
_entity.id
_entity.type
_entity.pdbx_description
1 polymer ?
#
loop_
_entity_poly.entity_id
_entity_poly.type
_entity_poly.pdbx_seq_one_letter_code
_entity_poly.pdbx_strand_id
1 'polypeptide(L)' 'LARSKCSVEVFGESAEVKVVDVYGEKRFYPEYERVSRIAQKTKKPFGEVYNKIVNECACTK' A
#
# COMPACT_ATOMS: atom_id res chain seq x y z
N LEU A 1 -14.24 14.81 3.98
CA LEU A 1 -13.35 13.70 3.63
C LEU A 1 -12.03 13.83 4.39
N ALA A 2 -11.64 12.77 5.07
CA ALA A 2 -10.39 12.74 5.80
C ALA A 2 -9.34 12.03 4.95
N ARG A 3 -8.12 12.57 4.98
CA ARG A 3 -7.00 11.98 4.26
C ARG A 3 -5.86 11.75 5.22
N SER A 4 -5.19 10.64 5.04
CA SER A 4 -4.01 10.34 5.83
C SER A 4 -3.05 9.51 4.99
N LYS A 5 -1.87 9.29 5.54
CA LYS A 5 -0.87 8.47 4.88
C LYS A 5 -0.48 7.34 5.81
N CYS A 6 -0.23 6.19 5.23
CA CYS A 6 0.22 5.02 5.97
C CYS A 6 1.50 4.52 5.33
N SER A 7 2.51 4.26 6.15
CA SER A 7 3.76 3.67 5.68
C SER A 7 3.79 2.21 6.10
N VAL A 8 4.09 1.34 5.15
CA VAL A 8 4.17 -0.09 5.44
C VAL A 8 5.48 -0.63 4.89
N GLU A 9 5.93 -1.71 5.49
CA GLU A 9 7.12 -2.41 5.05
C GLU A 9 6.72 -3.76 4.49
N VAL A 10 7.08 -4.00 3.23
CA VAL A 10 6.80 -5.27 2.58
C VAL A 10 8.07 -5.72 1.86
N PHE A 11 8.40 -7.00 2.02
CA PHE A 11 9.54 -7.60 1.34
C PHE A 11 10.82 -6.78 1.53
N GLY A 12 11.00 -6.20 2.72
CA GLY A 12 12.18 -5.41 3.02
C GLY A 12 12.18 -4.01 2.42
N GLU A 13 11.10 -3.58 1.80
CA GLU A 13 10.99 -2.26 1.22
C GLU A 13 9.86 -1.50 1.89
N SER A 14 10.02 -0.19 1.99
CA SER A 14 8.96 0.63 2.56
C SER A 14 8.12 1.23 1.45
N ALA A 15 6.83 1.34 1.72
CA ALA A 15 5.89 1.88 0.75
C ALA A 15 4.93 2.81 1.44
N GLU A 16 4.54 3.87 0.73
CA GLU A 16 3.57 4.81 1.24
C GLU A 16 2.22 4.55 0.61
N VAL A 17 1.18 4.61 1.43
CA VAL A 17 -0.18 4.39 0.99
C VAL A 17 -1.02 5.58 1.39
N LYS A 18 -1.77 6.12 0.44
CA LYS A 18 -2.72 7.18 0.75
C LYS A 18 -4.01 6.55 1.22
N VAL A 19 -4.51 7.05 2.34
CA VAL A 19 -5.75 6.54 2.92
C VAL A 19 -6.78 7.65 2.84
N VAL A 20 -7.92 7.34 2.24
CA VAL A 20 -9.02 8.28 2.10
C VAL A 20 -10.23 7.68 2.79
N ASP A 21 -10.84 8.48 3.66
CA ASP A 21 -12.04 8.06 4.38
C ASP A 21 -13.25 8.63 3.65
N VAL A 22 -14.05 7.76 3.08
CA VAL A 22 -15.25 8.16 2.32
C VAL A 22 -16.46 7.51 2.98
N TYR A 23 -17.28 8.33 3.59
CA TYR A 23 -18.54 7.87 4.21
C TYR A 23 -18.32 6.70 5.16
N GLY A 24 -17.26 6.80 5.97
CA GLY A 24 -16.98 5.76 6.94
C GLY A 24 -16.22 4.57 6.39
N GLU A 25 -15.94 4.56 5.11
CA GLU A 25 -15.15 3.50 4.49
C GLU A 25 -13.76 4.01 4.17
N LYS A 26 -12.77 3.23 4.54
CA LYS A 26 -11.38 3.59 4.25
C LYS A 26 -10.95 2.98 2.95
N ARG A 27 -10.35 3.81 2.10
CA ARG A 27 -9.83 3.37 0.82
C ARG A 27 -8.33 3.57 0.80
N PHE A 28 -7.62 2.57 0.31
CA PHE A 28 -6.16 2.57 0.32
C PHE A 28 -5.67 2.67 -1.10
N TYR A 29 -4.77 3.64 -1.33
CA TYR A 29 -4.22 3.90 -2.65
C TYR A 29 -2.70 3.86 -2.58
N PRO A 30 -2.10 2.69 -2.76
CA PRO A 30 -0.64 2.61 -2.79
C PRO A 30 -0.07 3.35 -3.99
N GLU A 31 1.15 3.85 -3.84
CA GLU A 31 1.82 4.53 -4.94
C GLU A 31 2.20 3.51 -6.00
N TYR A 32 1.71 3.73 -7.22
CA TYR A 32 1.94 2.78 -8.31
C TYR A 32 3.43 2.57 -8.57
N GLU A 33 4.18 3.67 -8.62
CA GLU A 33 5.61 3.57 -8.93
C GLU A 33 6.34 2.78 -7.85
N ARG A 34 5.97 2.98 -6.61
CA ARG A 34 6.62 2.26 -5.52
C ARG A 34 6.29 0.78 -5.58
N VAL A 35 5.03 0.47 -5.84
CA VAL A 35 4.63 -0.93 -5.95
C VAL A 35 5.36 -1.61 -7.10
N SER A 36 5.45 -0.91 -8.23
CA SER A 36 6.14 -1.47 -9.39
C SER A 36 7.61 -1.73 -9.10
N ARG A 37 8.26 -0.78 -8.41
CA ARG A 37 9.67 -0.94 -8.07
C ARG A 37 9.88 -2.13 -7.14
N ILE A 38 9.03 -2.27 -6.14
CA ILE A 38 9.13 -3.40 -5.22
C ILE A 38 8.92 -4.70 -5.96
N ALA A 39 7.93 -4.72 -6.86
CA ALA A 39 7.67 -5.93 -7.64
C ALA A 39 8.88 -6.33 -8.46
N GLN A 40 9.54 -5.35 -9.07
CA GLN A 40 10.73 -5.64 -9.87
C GLN A 40 11.88 -6.12 -9.00
N LYS A 41 12.06 -5.49 -7.85
CA LYS A 41 13.16 -5.86 -6.96
C LYS A 41 12.98 -7.27 -6.40
N THR A 42 11.75 -7.62 -6.07
CA THR A 42 11.48 -8.92 -5.47
C THR A 42 11.12 -9.98 -6.50
N LYS A 43 10.98 -9.56 -7.77
CA LYS A 43 10.60 -10.47 -8.85
C LYS A 43 9.26 -11.13 -8.60
N LYS A 44 8.34 -10.35 -8.05
CA LYS A 44 7.00 -10.82 -7.76
C LYS A 44 5.99 -10.10 -8.64
N PRO A 45 4.81 -10.69 -8.88
CA PRO A 45 3.78 -10.02 -9.68
C PRO A 45 3.32 -8.73 -9.01
N PHE A 46 2.96 -7.76 -9.84
CA PHE A 46 2.49 -6.47 -9.34
C PHE A 46 1.30 -6.65 -8.40
N GLY A 47 0.34 -7.49 -8.82
CA GLY A 47 -0.86 -7.67 -8.01
C GLY A 47 -0.57 -8.24 -6.64
N GLU A 48 0.39 -9.14 -6.54
CA GLU A 48 0.75 -9.72 -5.25
C GLU A 48 1.34 -8.67 -4.32
N VAL A 49 2.24 -7.85 -4.85
CA VAL A 49 2.85 -6.79 -4.05
C VAL A 49 1.78 -5.77 -3.64
N TYR A 50 0.92 -5.41 -4.57
CA TYR A 50 -0.16 -4.46 -4.29
C TYR A 50 -1.05 -4.96 -3.17
N ASN A 51 -1.48 -6.22 -3.26
CA ASN A 51 -2.34 -6.79 -2.23
C ASN A 51 -1.63 -6.86 -0.88
N LYS A 52 -0.36 -7.20 -0.90
CA LYS A 52 0.41 -7.25 0.35
C LYS A 52 0.46 -5.88 1.01
N ILE A 53 0.70 -4.84 0.23
CA ILE A 53 0.76 -3.50 0.77
C ILE A 53 -0.58 -3.08 1.36
N VAL A 54 -1.66 -3.35 0.64
CA VAL A 54 -2.99 -2.99 1.12
C VAL A 54 -3.32 -3.74 2.40
N ASN A 55 -3.00 -5.04 2.45
CA ASN A 55 -3.27 -5.84 3.63
C ASN A 55 -2.48 -5.34 4.83
N GLU A 56 -1.21 -5.02 4.64
CA GLU A 56 -0.39 -4.51 5.74
C GLU A 56 -0.93 -3.18 6.25
N CYS A 57 -1.35 -2.32 5.35
CA CYS A 57 -1.90 -1.03 5.75
C CYS A 57 -3.22 -1.22 6.49
N ALA A 58 -4.05 -2.13 6.04
CA ALA A 58 -5.33 -2.38 6.70
C ALA A 58 -5.15 -2.99 8.09
N CYS A 59 -4.11 -3.82 8.26
CA CYS A 59 -3.84 -4.45 9.55
C CYS A 59 -3.20 -3.48 10.54
N THR A 60 -2.48 -2.50 10.04
CA THR A 60 -1.81 -1.52 10.89
C THR A 60 -2.79 -0.43 11.27
N LYS A 61 -3.12 -0.35 12.50
CA LYS A 61 -4.07 0.64 12.95
C LYS A 61 -3.45 1.64 13.88
#